data_3ac9a38e31dc23ea09c12c35d228f4bd
#
_entry.id   3ac9a38e31dc23ea09c12c35d228f4bd
#
_cell.length_a   1.000
_cell.length_b   1.000
_cell.length_c   1.000
_cell.angle_alpha   90.00
_cell.angle_beta   90.00
_cell.angle_gamma   90.00
#
_symmetry.space_group_name_H-M   'P 1'
#
loop_
_entity.id
_entity.type
_entity.pdbx_description
1 polymer ?
#
loop_
_entity_poly.entity_id
_entity_poly.type
_entity_poly.pdbx_seq_one_letter_code
_entity_poly.pdbx_strand_id
1 'polypeptide(L)'
;SRYFRGEYAEAKDKFNRLVQSGKLKELINKSTYKWAEPEWGFPKGRRQLKESDDDCACREFEEETGFNEDDYLLLYNVKPLEESFVGTNKIRYKHSYFLAKSCSQKIPEISKTNKTQIVEIGNIGWFSFQDAIRKIRPYQKEKINVIKKAYSIIRAEKTYFKEHLIEDDPTIIIN
;
A
#
# COMPACT_ATOMS: atom_id res chain seq x y z
N SER A 1 -21.41 -2.63 7.37
CA SER A 1 -21.78 -3.96 6.91
C SER A 1 -21.88 -4.93 8.11
N ARG A 2 -22.83 -5.88 8.09
CA ARG A 2 -23.03 -6.87 9.18
C ARG A 2 -21.81 -7.79 9.39
N TYR A 3 -21.03 -8.06 8.35
CA TYR A 3 -19.84 -8.90 8.41
C TYR A 3 -18.75 -8.32 9.33
N PHE A 4 -18.43 -7.04 9.21
CA PHE A 4 -17.42 -6.39 10.03
C PHE A 4 -17.72 -6.33 11.54
N ARG A 5 -19.00 -6.30 11.93
CA ARG A 5 -19.37 -6.28 13.36
C ARG A 5 -19.06 -7.61 14.06
N GLY A 6 -19.21 -8.74 13.35
CA GLY A 6 -18.86 -10.06 13.88
C GLY A 6 -17.35 -10.22 14.07
N GLU A 7 -16.58 -9.89 13.07
CA GLU A 7 -15.10 -9.96 13.10
C GLU A 7 -14.50 -9.08 14.21
N TYR A 8 -15.02 -7.87 14.39
CA TYR A 8 -14.58 -6.98 15.47
C TYR A 8 -14.86 -7.56 16.86
N ALA A 9 -16.06 -8.10 17.08
CA ALA A 9 -16.44 -8.69 18.35
C ALA A 9 -15.56 -9.89 18.69
N GLU A 10 -15.32 -10.78 17.74
CA GLU A 10 -14.44 -11.93 17.90
C GLU A 10 -12.97 -11.53 18.16
N ALA A 11 -12.46 -10.56 17.41
CA ALA A 11 -11.11 -10.05 17.59
C ALA A 11 -10.93 -9.41 18.97
N LYS A 12 -11.90 -8.61 19.41
CA LYS A 12 -11.91 -7.98 20.73
C LYS A 12 -11.94 -9.01 21.85
N ASP A 13 -12.80 -10.02 21.74
CA ASP A 13 -12.91 -11.09 22.72
C ASP A 13 -11.61 -11.93 22.78
N LYS A 14 -11.03 -12.27 21.65
CA LYS A 14 -9.74 -12.94 21.56
C LYS A 14 -8.63 -12.12 22.20
N PHE A 15 -8.56 -10.82 21.94
CA PHE A 15 -7.61 -9.91 22.55
C PHE A 15 -7.78 -9.86 24.07
N ASN A 16 -9.02 -9.70 24.56
CA ASN A 16 -9.30 -9.66 25.98
C ASN A 16 -8.88 -10.95 26.70
N ARG A 17 -9.12 -12.11 26.09
CA ARG A 17 -8.64 -13.40 26.62
C ARG A 17 -7.12 -13.47 26.70
N LEU A 18 -6.40 -12.96 25.71
CA LEU A 18 -4.92 -12.88 25.74
C LEU A 18 -4.42 -11.99 26.87
N VAL A 19 -5.10 -10.85 27.12
CA VAL A 19 -4.77 -9.94 28.22
C VAL A 19 -5.01 -10.62 29.56
N GLN A 20 -6.21 -11.15 29.80
CA GLN A 20 -6.64 -11.77 31.06
C GLN A 20 -5.79 -13.00 31.44
N SER A 21 -5.40 -13.80 30.46
CA SER A 21 -4.52 -14.97 30.69
C SER A 21 -3.04 -14.63 30.88
N GLY A 22 -2.64 -13.37 30.78
CA GLY A 22 -1.23 -12.96 30.80
C GLY A 22 -0.44 -13.34 29.54
N LYS A 23 -1.07 -14.04 28.60
CA LYS A 23 -0.43 -14.54 27.36
C LYS A 23 0.07 -13.41 26.48
N LEU A 24 -0.65 -12.28 26.44
CA LEU A 24 -0.21 -11.11 25.69
C LEU A 24 1.15 -10.59 26.19
N LYS A 25 1.33 -10.49 27.49
CA LYS A 25 2.60 -10.05 28.11
C LYS A 25 3.74 -11.04 27.79
N GLU A 26 3.46 -12.33 27.84
CA GLU A 26 4.42 -13.36 27.44
C GLU A 26 4.85 -13.21 25.98
N LEU A 27 3.90 -13.01 25.05
CA LEU A 27 4.16 -12.82 23.64
C LEU A 27 4.99 -11.56 23.36
N ILE A 28 4.66 -10.44 24.04
CA ILE A 28 5.42 -9.18 23.95
C ILE A 28 6.87 -9.41 24.40
N ASN A 29 7.08 -10.05 25.55
CA ASN A 29 8.41 -10.30 26.08
C ASN A 29 9.26 -11.25 25.21
N LYS A 30 8.62 -12.16 24.47
CA LYS A 30 9.27 -13.07 23.53
C LYS A 30 9.47 -12.44 22.14
N SER A 31 8.86 -11.28 21.88
CA SER A 31 8.97 -10.62 20.60
C SER A 31 10.39 -10.09 20.39
N THR A 32 10.98 -10.44 19.25
CA THR A 32 12.27 -9.90 18.81
C THR A 32 12.08 -8.75 17.84
N TYR A 33 11.07 -7.91 18.09
CA TYR A 33 10.73 -6.77 17.24
C TYR A 33 11.93 -5.83 17.06
N LYS A 34 12.31 -5.59 15.80
CA LYS A 34 13.51 -4.82 15.44
C LYS A 34 13.21 -3.49 14.74
N TRP A 35 11.94 -3.19 14.48
CA TRP A 35 11.54 -2.10 13.61
C TRP A 35 10.98 -0.94 14.45
N ALA A 36 11.47 0.28 14.19
CA ALA A 36 11.03 1.47 14.92
C ALA A 36 9.68 2.01 14.43
N GLU A 37 9.27 1.68 13.21
CA GLU A 37 8.04 2.17 12.59
C GLU A 37 7.23 1.00 11.98
N PRO A 38 5.92 1.18 11.70
CA PRO A 38 5.09 0.18 11.04
C PRO A 38 5.61 -0.20 9.64
N GLU A 39 5.07 -1.25 9.06
CA GLU A 39 5.39 -1.64 7.67
C GLU A 39 4.82 -0.64 6.69
N TRP A 40 5.63 -0.30 5.70
CA TRP A 40 5.22 0.46 4.54
C TRP A 40 4.74 -0.45 3.41
N GLY A 41 3.78 0.01 2.65
CA GLY A 41 3.22 -0.69 1.50
C GLY A 41 2.73 0.24 0.42
N PHE A 42 2.05 -0.30 -0.58
CA PHE A 42 1.33 0.50 -1.56
C PHE A 42 -0.12 0.65 -1.13
N PRO A 43 -0.81 1.74 -1.51
CA PRO A 43 -2.25 1.85 -1.38
C PRO A 43 -2.93 0.63 -2.01
N LYS A 44 -3.80 -0.05 -1.28
CA LYS A 44 -4.41 -1.31 -1.71
C LYS A 44 -5.59 -1.71 -0.85
N GLY A 45 -6.54 -2.38 -1.45
CA GLY A 45 -7.63 -3.01 -0.72
C GLY A 45 -8.24 -4.19 -1.45
N ARG A 46 -9.40 -4.61 -0.98
CA ARG A 46 -10.12 -5.75 -1.54
C ARG A 46 -11.16 -5.28 -2.54
N ARG A 47 -11.17 -5.95 -3.69
CA ARG A 47 -12.20 -5.73 -4.70
C ARG A 47 -13.59 -6.05 -4.15
N GLN A 48 -14.52 -5.14 -4.41
CA GLN A 48 -15.92 -5.31 -4.08
C GLN A 48 -16.63 -6.19 -5.11
N LEU A 49 -17.84 -6.62 -4.80
CA LEU A 49 -18.64 -7.41 -5.72
C LEU A 49 -19.00 -6.59 -6.96
N LYS A 50 -18.70 -7.12 -8.15
CA LYS A 50 -18.90 -6.48 -9.48
C LYS A 50 -17.96 -5.30 -9.79
N GLU A 51 -17.02 -4.98 -8.94
CA GLU A 51 -15.97 -3.99 -9.21
C GLU A 51 -14.89 -4.59 -10.12
N SER A 52 -14.34 -3.82 -11.05
CA SER A 52 -13.15 -4.24 -11.82
C SER A 52 -11.88 -4.09 -10.98
N ASP A 53 -10.74 -4.63 -11.42
CA ASP A 53 -9.49 -4.55 -10.67
C ASP A 53 -8.93 -3.12 -10.68
N ASP A 54 -9.08 -2.38 -11.78
CA ASP A 54 -8.68 -0.98 -11.92
C ASP A 54 -9.59 -0.03 -11.14
N ASP A 55 -10.92 -0.22 -11.16
CA ASP A 55 -11.84 0.54 -10.31
C ASP A 55 -11.51 0.37 -8.82
N CYS A 56 -11.20 -0.87 -8.41
CA CYS A 56 -10.75 -1.14 -7.05
C CYS A 56 -9.46 -0.40 -6.73
N ALA A 57 -8.48 -0.43 -7.62
CA ALA A 57 -7.21 0.25 -7.41
C ALA A 57 -7.38 1.77 -7.29
N CYS A 58 -8.21 2.39 -8.14
CA CYS A 58 -8.53 3.81 -8.06
C CYS A 58 -9.23 4.16 -6.75
N ARG A 59 -10.29 3.46 -6.39
CA ARG A 59 -11.05 3.70 -5.16
C ARG A 59 -10.16 3.57 -3.90
N GLU A 60 -9.38 2.51 -3.77
CA GLU A 60 -8.50 2.30 -2.62
C GLU A 60 -7.39 3.36 -2.58
N PHE A 61 -6.84 3.73 -3.75
CA PHE A 61 -5.86 4.81 -3.84
C PHE A 61 -6.45 6.14 -3.35
N GLU A 62 -7.66 6.50 -3.77
CA GLU A 62 -8.34 7.72 -3.36
C GLU A 62 -8.68 7.72 -1.86
N GLU A 63 -9.20 6.59 -1.35
CA GLU A 63 -9.54 6.41 0.06
C GLU A 63 -8.33 6.53 0.97
N GLU A 64 -7.19 5.90 0.59
CA GLU A 64 -5.99 5.86 1.42
C GLU A 64 -5.09 7.10 1.27
N THR A 65 -5.11 7.78 0.12
CA THR A 65 -4.20 8.92 -0.17
C THR A 65 -4.87 10.28 -0.09
N GLY A 66 -6.19 10.33 -0.21
CA GLY A 66 -6.94 11.58 -0.33
C GLY A 66 -6.84 12.26 -1.70
N PHE A 67 -6.21 11.63 -2.69
CA PHE A 67 -6.26 12.06 -4.09
C PHE A 67 -7.64 11.79 -4.67
N ASN A 68 -7.98 12.42 -5.80
CA ASN A 68 -9.19 12.16 -6.56
C ASN A 68 -8.82 11.93 -8.04
N GLU A 69 -9.80 11.60 -8.87
CA GLU A 69 -9.63 11.27 -10.29
C GLU A 69 -8.92 12.36 -11.11
N ASP A 70 -9.03 13.64 -10.72
CA ASP A 70 -8.37 14.76 -11.39
C ASP A 70 -6.88 14.89 -11.03
N ASP A 71 -6.45 14.25 -9.94
CA ASP A 71 -5.09 14.35 -9.41
C ASP A 71 -4.10 13.40 -10.09
N TYR A 72 -4.57 12.38 -10.80
CA TYR A 72 -3.72 11.36 -11.42
C TYR A 72 -4.29 10.80 -12.72
N LEU A 73 -3.42 10.19 -13.52
CA LEU A 73 -3.77 9.48 -14.75
C LEU A 73 -3.31 8.04 -14.66
N LEU A 74 -4.24 7.09 -14.75
CA LEU A 74 -3.93 5.67 -14.78
C LEU A 74 -3.29 5.30 -16.13
N LEU A 75 -2.17 4.56 -16.09
CA LEU A 75 -1.42 4.19 -17.28
C LEU A 75 -1.95 2.85 -17.85
N TYR A 76 -3.05 2.89 -18.62
CA TYR A 76 -3.68 1.70 -19.20
C TYR A 76 -2.83 0.97 -20.24
N ASN A 77 -1.80 1.62 -20.80
CA ASN A 77 -0.83 1.00 -21.71
C ASN A 77 0.21 0.13 -20.98
N VAL A 78 0.24 0.15 -19.65
CA VAL A 78 1.11 -0.66 -18.82
C VAL A 78 0.30 -1.79 -18.18
N LYS A 79 0.75 -3.03 -18.36
CA LYS A 79 0.12 -4.17 -17.68
C LYS A 79 0.31 -4.06 -16.17
N PRO A 80 -0.70 -4.43 -15.37
CA PRO A 80 -0.57 -4.45 -13.92
C PRO A 80 0.64 -5.27 -13.46
N LEU A 81 1.35 -4.77 -12.46
CA LEU A 81 2.44 -5.47 -11.81
C LEU A 81 1.86 -6.38 -10.73
N GLU A 82 2.34 -7.61 -10.67
CA GLU A 82 1.77 -8.61 -9.76
C GLU A 82 2.73 -8.97 -8.63
N GLU A 83 2.17 -9.08 -7.45
CA GLU A 83 2.78 -9.66 -6.25
C GLU A 83 1.97 -10.91 -5.86
N SER A 84 2.63 -12.06 -5.71
CA SER A 84 1.98 -13.29 -5.25
C SER A 84 2.76 -13.88 -4.07
N PHE A 85 2.05 -14.19 -3.00
CA PHE A 85 2.65 -14.78 -1.81
C PHE A 85 1.66 -15.70 -1.07
N VAL A 86 2.19 -16.52 -0.19
CA VAL A 86 1.39 -17.36 0.72
C VAL A 86 1.40 -16.71 2.09
N GLY A 87 0.23 -16.35 2.59
CA GLY A 87 0.08 -15.77 3.93
C GLY A 87 0.37 -16.79 5.05
N THR A 88 0.53 -16.30 6.27
CA THR A 88 0.71 -17.15 7.47
C THR A 88 -0.46 -18.09 7.72
N ASN A 89 -1.63 -17.77 7.21
CA ASN A 89 -2.84 -18.59 7.18
C ASN A 89 -2.86 -19.66 6.06
N LYS A 90 -1.75 -19.82 5.33
CA LYS A 90 -1.57 -20.73 4.19
C LYS A 90 -2.46 -20.41 2.97
N ILE A 91 -3.12 -19.26 2.95
CA ILE A 91 -3.88 -18.79 1.80
C ILE A 91 -2.92 -18.10 0.82
N ARG A 92 -3.08 -18.40 -0.47
CA ARG A 92 -2.36 -17.72 -1.53
C ARG A 92 -3.06 -16.39 -1.84
N TYR A 93 -2.30 -15.31 -1.79
CA TYR A 93 -2.72 -13.98 -2.16
C TYR A 93 -2.06 -13.56 -3.46
N LYS A 94 -2.80 -12.78 -4.24
CA LYS A 94 -2.31 -12.10 -5.43
C LYS A 94 -2.77 -10.65 -5.33
N HIS A 95 -1.82 -9.72 -5.42
CA HIS A 95 -2.08 -8.29 -5.55
C HIS A 95 -1.73 -7.85 -6.98
N SER A 96 -2.57 -7.01 -7.57
CA SER A 96 -2.35 -6.39 -8.87
C SER A 96 -2.19 -4.90 -8.67
N TYR A 97 -1.05 -4.36 -9.07
CA TYR A 97 -0.71 -2.94 -8.91
C TYR A 97 -0.73 -2.25 -10.28
N PHE A 98 -1.48 -1.19 -10.37
CA PHE A 98 -1.58 -0.34 -11.55
C PHE A 98 -0.65 0.85 -11.39
N LEU A 99 0.01 1.25 -12.48
CA LEU A 99 0.81 2.46 -12.48
C LEU A 99 -0.06 3.66 -12.83
N ALA A 100 0.13 4.74 -12.10
CA ALA A 100 -0.50 6.02 -12.37
C ALA A 100 0.54 7.15 -12.34
N LYS A 101 0.28 8.20 -13.11
CA LYS A 101 1.09 9.42 -13.12
C LYS A 101 0.33 10.51 -12.38
N SER A 102 0.96 11.18 -11.41
CA SER A 102 0.39 12.37 -10.79
C SER A 102 0.26 13.51 -11.81
N CYS A 103 -0.91 14.15 -11.83
CA CYS A 103 -1.20 15.32 -12.66
C CYS A 103 -1.30 16.61 -11.84
N SER A 104 -1.16 16.51 -10.51
CA SER A 104 -1.24 17.64 -9.60
C SER A 104 0.03 17.76 -8.75
N GLN A 105 0.22 18.93 -8.12
CA GLN A 105 1.26 19.19 -7.12
C GLN A 105 0.84 18.80 -5.70
N LYS A 106 -0.26 18.06 -5.57
CA LYS A 106 -0.81 17.67 -4.28
C LYS A 106 0.17 16.78 -3.53
N ILE A 107 0.37 17.09 -2.27
CA ILE A 107 1.13 16.27 -1.35
C ILE A 107 0.16 15.33 -0.63
N PRO A 108 0.41 14.01 -0.61
CA PRO A 108 -0.45 13.09 0.12
C PRO A 108 -0.36 13.37 1.62
N GLU A 109 -1.51 13.46 2.25
CA GLU A 109 -1.61 13.71 3.68
C GLU A 109 -2.77 12.94 4.29
N ILE A 110 -2.64 12.61 5.59
CA ILE A 110 -3.71 11.97 6.33
C ILE A 110 -4.74 13.04 6.70
N SER A 111 -5.96 12.90 6.17
CA SER A 111 -7.06 13.80 6.45
C SER A 111 -7.45 13.75 7.91
N LYS A 112 -7.64 14.90 8.53
CA LYS A 112 -8.14 15.02 9.92
C LYS A 112 -9.62 14.67 10.07
N THR A 113 -10.35 14.56 8.96
CA THR A 113 -11.81 14.34 8.93
C THR A 113 -12.21 13.01 8.33
N ASN A 114 -11.37 12.38 7.51
CA ASN A 114 -11.64 11.07 6.93
C ASN A 114 -11.35 9.96 7.97
N LYS A 115 -12.40 9.46 8.59
CA LYS A 115 -12.31 8.45 9.65
C LYS A 115 -11.69 7.13 9.18
N THR A 116 -11.93 6.72 7.94
CA THR A 116 -11.38 5.50 7.36
C THR A 116 -9.86 5.63 7.23
N GLN A 117 -9.39 6.71 6.62
CA GLN A 117 -7.98 6.98 6.46
C GLN A 117 -7.24 7.08 7.81
N ILE A 118 -7.83 7.79 8.81
CA ILE A 118 -7.24 7.92 10.15
C ILE A 118 -7.04 6.57 10.84
N VAL A 119 -7.95 5.62 10.62
CA VAL A 119 -7.89 4.30 11.28
C VAL A 119 -6.94 3.36 10.58
N GLU A 120 -6.83 3.44 9.24
CA GLU A 120 -6.12 2.47 8.42
C GLU A 120 -4.70 2.91 8.06
N ILE A 121 -4.47 4.23 7.89
CA ILE A 121 -3.20 4.78 7.40
C ILE A 121 -2.41 5.43 8.54
N GLY A 122 -1.26 4.86 8.85
CA GLY A 122 -0.35 5.39 9.88
C GLY A 122 0.50 6.55 9.39
N ASN A 123 0.92 6.51 8.13
CA ASN A 123 1.69 7.57 7.47
C ASN A 123 1.60 7.38 5.94
N ILE A 124 1.88 8.43 5.17
CA ILE A 124 1.87 8.41 3.71
C ILE A 124 2.84 9.43 3.15
N GLY A 125 3.44 9.16 1.98
CA GLY A 125 4.34 10.12 1.36
C GLY A 125 4.85 9.69 -0.01
N TRP A 126 5.45 10.64 -0.70
CA TRP A 126 6.24 10.43 -1.90
C TRP A 126 7.67 10.09 -1.53
N PHE A 127 8.22 9.08 -2.17
CA PHE A 127 9.58 8.61 -1.91
C PHE A 127 10.34 8.42 -3.22
N SER A 128 11.63 8.76 -3.20
CA SER A 128 12.53 8.37 -4.27
C SER A 128 12.57 6.84 -4.39
N PHE A 129 12.99 6.32 -5.54
CA PHE A 129 13.18 4.87 -5.73
C PHE A 129 14.01 4.24 -4.61
N GLN A 130 15.11 4.88 -4.24
CA GLN A 130 16.03 4.37 -3.20
C GLN A 130 15.37 4.38 -1.81
N ASP A 131 14.64 5.45 -1.49
CA ASP A 131 13.95 5.56 -0.20
C ASP A 131 12.79 4.57 -0.10
N ALA A 132 12.00 4.41 -1.16
CA ALA A 132 10.94 3.41 -1.21
C ALA A 132 11.48 1.98 -0.98
N ILE A 133 12.59 1.63 -1.62
CA ILE A 133 13.26 0.34 -1.38
C ILE A 133 13.68 0.19 0.08
N ARG A 134 14.22 1.24 0.71
CA ARG A 134 14.65 1.21 2.13
C ARG A 134 13.48 1.11 3.11
N LYS A 135 12.33 1.71 2.76
CA LYS A 135 11.11 1.68 3.57
C LYS A 135 10.45 0.29 3.60
N ILE A 136 10.45 -0.41 2.48
CA ILE A 136 9.90 -1.76 2.39
C ILE A 136 10.78 -2.76 3.16
N ARG A 137 10.15 -3.62 3.95
CA ARG A 137 10.87 -4.66 4.71
C ARG A 137 11.66 -5.59 3.79
N PRO A 138 12.93 -5.92 4.11
CA PRO A 138 13.79 -6.75 3.24
C PRO A 138 13.23 -8.15 2.95
N TYR A 139 12.38 -8.67 3.81
CA TYR A 139 11.74 -9.97 3.58
C TYR A 139 10.54 -9.90 2.61
N GLN A 140 10.02 -8.72 2.31
CA GLN A 140 8.96 -8.52 1.30
C GLN A 140 9.57 -8.39 -0.11
N LYS A 141 10.26 -9.43 -0.55
CA LYS A 141 11.02 -9.44 -1.81
C LYS A 141 10.13 -9.17 -3.03
N GLU A 142 8.92 -9.71 -3.03
CA GLU A 142 7.98 -9.52 -4.15
C GLU A 142 7.57 -8.05 -4.28
N LYS A 143 7.31 -7.37 -3.17
CA LYS A 143 6.99 -5.94 -3.16
C LYS A 143 8.17 -5.07 -3.64
N ILE A 144 9.39 -5.43 -3.22
CA ILE A 144 10.61 -4.80 -3.74
C ILE A 144 10.74 -5.01 -5.25
N ASN A 145 10.41 -6.20 -5.76
CA ASN A 145 10.43 -6.49 -7.19
C ASN A 145 9.40 -5.67 -7.96
N VAL A 146 8.21 -5.41 -7.39
CA VAL A 146 7.22 -4.50 -7.97
C VAL A 146 7.80 -3.09 -8.14
N ILE A 147 8.44 -2.53 -7.10
CA ILE A 147 9.10 -1.20 -7.18
C ILE A 147 10.15 -1.18 -8.29
N LYS A 148 11.03 -2.20 -8.36
CA LYS A 148 12.09 -2.28 -9.38
C LYS A 148 11.52 -2.33 -10.80
N LYS A 149 10.46 -3.12 -11.02
CA LYS A 149 9.79 -3.21 -12.32
C LYS A 149 9.13 -1.90 -12.70
N ALA A 150 8.39 -1.27 -11.78
CA ALA A 150 7.77 0.04 -11.99
C ALA A 150 8.82 1.09 -12.39
N TYR A 151 9.91 1.18 -11.64
CA TYR A 151 11.02 2.10 -11.93
C TYR A 151 11.64 1.85 -13.30
N SER A 152 11.86 0.59 -13.69
CA SER A 152 12.39 0.24 -15.01
C SER A 152 11.47 0.67 -16.15
N ILE A 153 10.14 0.49 -15.99
CA ILE A 153 9.15 0.92 -16.96
C ILE A 153 9.18 2.44 -17.13
N ILE A 154 9.12 3.17 -16.02
CA ILE A 154 9.11 4.65 -16.02
C ILE A 154 10.40 5.19 -16.65
N ARG A 155 11.56 4.59 -16.37
CA ARG A 155 12.83 4.99 -16.98
C ARG A 155 12.90 4.68 -18.47
N ALA A 156 12.37 3.56 -18.93
CA ALA A 156 12.31 3.21 -20.35
C ALA A 156 11.44 4.21 -21.12
N GLU A 157 10.29 4.60 -20.57
CA GLU A 157 9.44 5.64 -21.16
C GLU A 157 10.16 7.01 -21.19
N LYS A 158 10.80 7.43 -20.11
CA LYS A 158 11.61 8.67 -20.09
C LYS A 158 12.72 8.65 -21.15
N THR A 159 13.33 7.51 -21.43
CA THR A 159 14.36 7.39 -22.45
C THR A 159 13.77 7.56 -23.86
N TYR A 160 12.55 7.09 -24.09
CA TYR A 160 11.85 7.25 -25.39
C TYR A 160 11.36 8.69 -25.60
N PHE A 161 11.00 9.42 -24.53
CA PHE A 161 10.53 10.80 -24.57
C PHE A 161 11.59 11.83 -24.24
N LYS A 162 12.89 11.50 -24.25
CA LYS A 162 14.02 12.29 -23.76
C LYS A 162 14.28 13.62 -24.48
N GLU A 163 13.48 14.00 -25.44
CA GLU A 163 13.66 15.29 -26.10
C GLU A 163 12.95 16.47 -25.43
N HIS A 164 12.10 16.26 -24.39
CA HIS A 164 11.27 17.36 -23.85
C HIS A 164 10.93 17.34 -22.36
N LEU A 165 11.53 16.55 -21.47
CA LEU A 165 11.09 16.48 -20.07
C LEU A 165 12.21 16.53 -19.02
N ILE A 166 11.94 17.33 -18.00
CA ILE A 166 12.64 17.68 -16.77
C ILE A 166 13.38 16.52 -16.09
N GLU A 167 14.58 16.81 -15.56
CA GLU A 167 15.57 15.89 -14.97
C GLU A 167 15.24 15.30 -13.59
N ASP A 168 14.01 15.35 -13.11
CA ASP A 168 13.68 14.82 -11.77
C ASP A 168 13.58 13.31 -11.75
N ASP A 169 14.23 12.71 -10.75
CA ASP A 169 14.13 11.25 -10.49
C ASP A 169 12.69 10.90 -10.09
N PRO A 170 12.10 9.84 -10.66
CA PRO A 170 10.71 9.52 -10.37
C PRO A 170 10.51 9.17 -8.90
N THR A 171 9.45 9.71 -8.31
CA THR A 171 9.03 9.38 -6.95
C THR A 171 7.87 8.38 -6.95
N ILE A 172 7.74 7.64 -5.86
CA ILE A 172 6.74 6.59 -5.68
C ILE A 172 5.97 6.87 -4.39
N ILE A 173 4.65 6.78 -4.44
CA ILE A 173 3.82 6.90 -3.25
C ILE A 173 3.75 5.55 -2.52
N ILE A 174 3.98 5.58 -1.23
CA ILE A 174 3.75 4.45 -0.31
C ILE A 174 3.11 4.93 0.98
N ASN A 175 2.42 4.07 1.67
CA ASN A 175 1.72 4.29 2.93
C ASN A 175 2.01 3.22 3.99
#